data_dd160122770c9b8a7dde058497cad74c
#
_entry.id   dd160122770c9b8a7dde058497cad74c
#
_cell.length_a   1.000
_cell.length_b   1.000
_cell.length_c   1.000
_cell.angle_alpha   90.00
_cell.angle_beta   90.00
_cell.angle_gamma   90.00
#
_symmetry.space_group_name_H-M   'P 1'
#
loop_
_entity.id
_entity.type
_entity.pdbx_description
1 polymer ?
#
loop_
_entity_poly.entity_id
_entity_poly.type
_entity_poly.pdbx_seq_one_letter_code
_entity_poly.pdbx_strand_id
1 'polypeptide(L)'
;AWMYPHLFYMACQAGAPPDDFSVLGQHWGFPTYNWEEMSKDGFAWWKNRFRKMAEYFDAYRIDHILGFFRIWQIPMDAVHGLLGAFNPAMPFSAEEMRNSYDFWINHEVQTKPYIREYFLGEFFGEYTEEVKDVFMEPLNDGRYCLKEFANTQRKLEAYFAAQPANEKNEKIKEGLYSLIDDVLFIED
;
A
#
# COMPACT_ATOMS: atom_id res chain seq x y z
N ALA A 1 18.13 9.58 -2.25
CA ALA A 1 17.64 8.60 -3.25
C ALA A 1 18.18 8.88 -4.65
N TRP A 2 18.05 10.10 -5.18
CA TRP A 2 18.41 10.43 -6.57
C TRP A 2 19.84 10.09 -7.00
N MET A 3 20.83 10.32 -6.13
CA MET A 3 22.25 10.03 -6.43
C MET A 3 22.63 8.55 -6.26
N TYR A 4 21.92 7.84 -5.39
CA TYR A 4 22.23 6.45 -5.00
C TYR A 4 20.95 5.63 -4.91
N PRO A 5 20.23 5.41 -6.04
CA PRO A 5 18.92 4.74 -6.00
C PRO A 5 19.00 3.29 -5.49
N HIS A 6 20.12 2.59 -5.68
CA HIS A 6 20.33 1.22 -5.19
C HIS A 6 20.33 1.11 -3.66
N LEU A 7 20.57 2.22 -2.94
CA LEU A 7 20.51 2.25 -1.47
C LEU A 7 19.09 2.40 -0.92
N PHE A 8 18.08 2.40 -1.79
CA PHE A 8 16.68 2.59 -1.41
C PHE A 8 15.77 1.61 -2.12
N TYR A 9 14.71 1.20 -1.45
CA TYR A 9 13.60 0.48 -2.10
C TYR A 9 12.73 1.48 -2.85
N MET A 10 12.80 1.47 -4.19
CA MET A 10 12.10 2.43 -5.05
C MET A 10 10.68 1.97 -5.43
N ALA A 11 10.36 0.70 -5.17
CA ALA A 11 9.04 0.12 -5.44
C ALA A 11 8.03 0.33 -4.30
N CYS A 12 8.47 0.92 -3.19
CA CYS A 12 7.62 1.22 -2.04
C CYS A 12 7.99 2.57 -1.41
N GLN A 13 7.13 3.03 -0.54
CA GLN A 13 7.31 4.29 0.20
C GLN A 13 7.08 4.05 1.68
N ALA A 14 7.74 4.87 2.50
CA ALA A 14 7.57 4.85 3.95
C ALA A 14 6.22 5.42 4.35
N GLY A 15 5.70 4.91 5.45
CA GLY A 15 4.47 5.40 6.06
C GLY A 15 4.28 4.85 7.47
N ALA A 16 3.04 4.89 7.93
CA ALA A 16 2.60 4.27 9.18
C ALA A 16 1.34 3.43 8.94
N PRO A 17 1.18 2.32 9.68
CA PRO A 17 -0.04 1.53 9.63
C PRO A 17 -1.26 2.34 10.12
N PRO A 18 -2.48 1.87 9.83
CA PRO A 18 -3.70 2.42 10.42
C PRO A 18 -3.63 2.46 11.95
N ASP A 19 -4.08 3.56 12.51
CA ASP A 19 -4.21 3.78 13.95
C ASP A 19 -5.39 4.72 14.27
N ASP A 20 -5.61 5.03 15.55
CA ASP A 20 -6.69 5.94 15.98
C ASP A 20 -6.51 7.39 15.46
N PHE A 21 -5.30 7.77 15.06
CA PHE A 21 -5.01 9.07 14.49
C PHE A 21 -5.26 9.11 12.97
N SER A 22 -4.99 8.01 12.28
CA SER A 22 -5.17 7.89 10.83
C SER A 22 -5.70 6.51 10.48
N VAL A 23 -7.02 6.42 10.28
CA VAL A 23 -7.74 5.16 9.98
C VAL A 23 -7.25 4.48 8.71
N LEU A 24 -6.78 5.25 7.72
CA LEU A 24 -6.24 4.74 6.45
C LEU A 24 -4.72 4.61 6.47
N GLY A 25 -4.08 4.77 7.65
CA GLY A 25 -2.64 4.85 7.76
C GLY A 25 -2.07 6.15 7.21
N GLN A 26 -0.76 6.30 7.28
CA GLN A 26 -0.07 7.49 6.79
C GLN A 26 0.86 7.12 5.64
N HIS A 27 0.83 7.90 4.58
CA HIS A 27 1.71 7.77 3.42
C HIS A 27 2.66 8.97 3.38
N TRP A 28 3.96 8.76 3.61
CA TRP A 28 4.93 9.85 3.76
C TRP A 28 5.62 10.28 2.47
N GLY A 29 5.48 9.51 1.39
CA GLY A 29 5.90 9.91 0.06
C GLY A 29 7.41 9.84 -0.22
N PHE A 30 8.20 9.10 0.58
CA PHE A 30 9.63 8.91 0.34
C PHE A 30 10.02 7.43 0.42
N PRO A 31 11.07 6.99 -0.33
CA PRO A 31 11.48 5.60 -0.37
C PRO A 31 12.11 5.16 0.95
N THR A 32 12.05 3.87 1.24
CA THR A 32 12.67 3.26 2.41
C THR A 32 14.12 2.85 2.13
N TYR A 33 14.91 2.66 3.18
CA TYR A 33 16.31 2.29 3.05
C TYR A 33 16.48 0.81 2.72
N ASN A 34 17.37 0.51 1.77
CA ASN A 34 17.83 -0.85 1.50
C ASN A 34 19.02 -1.15 2.42
N TRP A 35 18.72 -1.60 3.64
CA TRP A 35 19.74 -1.87 4.65
C TRP A 35 20.69 -2.99 4.25
N GLU A 36 20.20 -3.97 3.51
CA GLU A 36 21.03 -5.07 3.01
C GLU A 36 22.11 -4.52 2.06
N GLU A 37 21.73 -3.70 1.10
CA GLU A 37 22.69 -3.09 0.16
C GLU A 37 23.64 -2.14 0.89
N MET A 38 23.15 -1.32 1.82
CA MET A 38 23.97 -0.42 2.62
C MET A 38 24.99 -1.15 3.52
N SER A 39 24.68 -2.36 3.95
CA SER A 39 25.57 -3.15 4.81
C SER A 39 26.83 -3.61 4.08
N LYS A 40 26.76 -3.81 2.76
CA LYS A 40 27.87 -4.33 1.93
C LYS A 40 29.13 -3.45 1.97
N ASP A 41 28.96 -2.14 2.13
CA ASP A 41 30.05 -1.17 2.27
C ASP A 41 30.21 -0.68 3.73
N GLY A 42 29.58 -1.38 4.67
CA GLY A 42 29.61 -1.03 6.10
C GLY A 42 28.86 0.26 6.40
N PHE A 43 27.77 0.54 5.70
CA PHE A 43 26.91 1.73 5.87
C PHE A 43 27.66 3.05 5.57
N ALA A 44 28.52 3.07 4.56
CA ALA A 44 29.37 4.22 4.23
C ALA A 44 28.53 5.47 3.94
N TRP A 45 27.36 5.34 3.31
CA TRP A 45 26.47 6.46 3.05
C TRP A 45 26.03 7.16 4.35
N TRP A 46 25.60 6.40 5.37
CA TRP A 46 25.19 6.92 6.67
C TRP A 46 26.38 7.51 7.43
N LYS A 47 27.53 6.81 7.46
CA LYS A 47 28.75 7.32 8.11
C LYS A 47 29.18 8.65 7.53
N ASN A 48 29.16 8.80 6.20
CA ASN A 48 29.51 10.05 5.55
C ASN A 48 28.51 11.16 5.84
N ARG A 49 27.20 10.83 5.86
CA ARG A 49 26.14 11.78 6.20
C ARG A 49 26.33 12.33 7.61
N PHE A 50 26.51 11.47 8.61
CA PHE A 50 26.72 11.91 9.99
C PHE A 50 28.02 12.68 10.16
N ARG A 51 29.10 12.24 9.51
CA ARG A 51 30.38 12.96 9.55
C ARG A 51 30.24 14.39 8.99
N LYS A 52 29.51 14.54 7.88
CA LYS A 52 29.23 15.87 7.31
C LYS A 52 28.33 16.72 8.21
N MET A 53 27.35 16.14 8.84
CA MET A 53 26.49 16.87 9.79
C MET A 53 27.29 17.37 11.01
N ALA A 54 28.24 16.58 11.51
CA ALA A 54 29.09 16.95 12.63
C ALA A 54 30.06 18.12 12.34
N GLU A 55 30.28 18.46 11.06
CA GLU A 55 31.05 19.67 10.69
C GLU A 55 30.25 20.98 10.94
N TYR A 56 28.93 20.90 11.03
CA TYR A 56 28.05 22.05 11.11
C TYR A 56 27.21 22.13 12.40
N PHE A 57 26.97 21.00 13.04
CA PHE A 57 26.05 20.88 14.17
C PHE A 57 26.67 20.08 15.32
N ASP A 58 26.49 20.55 16.54
CA ASP A 58 26.92 19.85 17.77
C ASP A 58 25.99 18.70 18.14
N ALA A 59 24.73 18.73 17.66
CA ALA A 59 23.75 17.67 17.88
C ALA A 59 22.77 17.57 16.71
N TYR A 60 22.15 16.41 16.55
CA TYR A 60 21.07 16.19 15.60
C TYR A 60 19.99 15.28 16.18
N ARG A 61 18.77 15.50 15.76
CA ARG A 61 17.63 14.65 16.11
C ARG A 61 17.41 13.63 14.99
N ILE A 62 17.22 12.37 15.37
CA ILE A 62 16.71 11.35 14.47
C ILE A 62 15.21 11.28 14.70
N ASP A 63 14.43 11.57 13.67
CA ASP A 63 12.99 11.37 13.68
C ASP A 63 12.67 9.93 13.25
N HIS A 64 11.61 9.37 13.83
CA HIS A 64 11.16 8.00 13.56
C HIS A 64 12.29 6.94 13.68
N ILE A 65 12.95 6.90 14.81
CA ILE A 65 14.08 5.97 15.05
C ILE A 65 13.70 4.49 14.81
N LEU A 66 12.44 4.11 15.04
CA LEU A 66 11.94 2.77 14.78
C LEU A 66 12.12 2.34 13.32
N GLY A 67 12.08 3.28 12.38
CA GLY A 67 12.32 3.03 10.96
C GLY A 67 13.73 2.52 10.62
N PHE A 68 14.69 2.60 11.57
CA PHE A 68 16.01 1.97 11.44
C PHE A 68 15.99 0.48 11.75
N PHE A 69 14.93 0.00 12.39
CA PHE A 69 14.78 -1.40 12.77
C PHE A 69 13.66 -2.06 11.97
N ARG A 70 12.57 -1.35 11.79
CA ARG A 70 11.36 -1.82 11.14
C ARG A 70 10.55 -0.63 10.64
N ILE A 71 10.18 -0.64 9.37
CA ILE A 71 9.44 0.44 8.74
C ILE A 71 8.17 -0.09 8.07
N TRP A 72 7.08 0.69 8.12
CA TRP A 72 5.89 0.44 7.33
C TRP A 72 6.16 0.84 5.87
N GLN A 73 6.07 -0.12 4.97
CA GLN A 73 6.28 0.07 3.53
C GLN A 73 4.94 -0.02 2.80
N ILE A 74 4.66 0.96 1.97
CA ILE A 74 3.44 1.06 1.19
C ILE A 74 3.83 0.90 -0.28
N PRO A 75 3.20 -0.01 -1.05
CA PRO A 75 3.43 -0.18 -2.47
C PRO A 75 3.22 1.12 -3.25
N MET A 76 3.96 1.32 -4.34
CA MET A 76 3.87 2.54 -5.17
C MET A 76 2.51 2.71 -5.85
N ASP A 77 1.75 1.65 -6.03
CA ASP A 77 0.42 1.65 -6.64
C ASP A 77 -0.72 1.88 -5.62
N ALA A 78 -0.40 1.92 -4.32
CA ALA A 78 -1.32 2.32 -3.26
C ALA A 78 -1.26 3.83 -3.00
N VAL A 79 -2.39 4.39 -2.58
CA VAL A 79 -2.54 5.77 -2.10
C VAL A 79 -2.64 5.77 -0.58
N HIS A 80 -3.39 4.83 -0.01
CA HIS A 80 -3.58 4.69 1.41
C HIS A 80 -2.46 3.88 2.08
N GLY A 81 -2.18 4.19 3.33
CA GLY A 81 -1.24 3.43 4.15
C GLY A 81 -1.73 2.03 4.53
N LEU A 82 -3.03 1.76 4.36
CA LEU A 82 -3.68 0.51 4.73
C LEU A 82 -3.07 -0.72 4.04
N LEU A 83 -2.71 -0.60 2.76
CA LEU A 83 -2.13 -1.68 1.95
C LEU A 83 -0.62 -1.87 2.17
N GLY A 84 -0.06 -1.28 3.20
CA GLY A 84 1.34 -1.46 3.55
C GLY A 84 1.62 -2.74 4.33
N ALA A 85 2.91 -3.04 4.48
CA ALA A 85 3.43 -4.10 5.34
C ALA A 85 4.70 -3.64 6.05
N PHE A 86 5.03 -4.27 7.17
CA PHE A 86 6.30 -3.99 7.83
C PHE A 86 7.47 -4.65 7.11
N ASN A 87 8.57 -3.93 6.99
CA ASN A 87 9.85 -4.46 6.55
C ASN A 87 10.95 -4.15 7.61
N PRO A 88 11.67 -5.17 8.15
CA PRO A 88 11.46 -6.59 7.93
C PRO A 88 10.15 -7.11 8.53
N ALA A 89 9.58 -8.14 7.91
CA ALA A 89 8.40 -8.84 8.38
C ALA A 89 8.74 -10.29 8.79
N MET A 90 7.81 -10.91 9.50
CA MET A 90 7.79 -12.35 9.71
C MET A 90 6.43 -12.86 9.19
N PRO A 91 6.28 -13.02 7.88
CA PRO A 91 5.02 -13.47 7.30
C PRO A 91 4.73 -14.93 7.69
N PHE A 92 3.46 -15.27 7.78
CA PHE A 92 3.04 -16.65 7.92
C PHE A 92 3.08 -17.33 6.54
N SER A 93 3.67 -18.52 6.47
CA SER A 93 3.50 -19.36 5.30
C SER A 93 2.09 -19.99 5.28
N ALA A 94 1.60 -20.35 4.10
CA ALA A 94 0.31 -21.06 3.98
C ALA A 94 0.30 -22.38 4.78
N GLU A 95 1.47 -23.03 4.91
CA GLU A 95 1.63 -24.25 5.70
C GLU A 95 1.52 -23.98 7.19
N GLU A 96 2.12 -22.93 7.71
CA GLU A 96 1.99 -22.54 9.13
C GLU A 96 0.56 -22.16 9.47
N MET A 97 -0.14 -21.41 8.59
CA MET A 97 -1.54 -21.05 8.78
C MET A 97 -2.43 -22.31 8.89
N ARG A 98 -2.23 -23.27 7.99
CA ARG A 98 -2.95 -24.55 8.01
C ARG A 98 -2.64 -25.37 9.26
N ASN A 99 -1.37 -25.56 9.59
CA ASN A 99 -0.95 -26.48 10.64
C ASN A 99 -1.19 -25.92 12.04
N SER A 100 -1.05 -24.62 12.24
CA SER A 100 -1.18 -23.98 13.56
C SER A 100 -2.58 -23.45 13.85
N TYR A 101 -3.35 -23.10 12.81
CA TYR A 101 -4.63 -22.40 12.98
C TYR A 101 -5.80 -23.07 12.24
N ASP A 102 -5.57 -24.23 11.56
CA ASP A 102 -6.55 -24.89 10.69
C ASP A 102 -7.15 -23.95 9.64
N PHE A 103 -6.34 -23.00 9.17
CA PHE A 103 -6.77 -21.97 8.24
C PHE A 103 -6.23 -22.24 6.83
N TRP A 104 -7.16 -22.35 5.88
CA TRP A 104 -6.86 -22.62 4.47
C TRP A 104 -6.87 -21.33 3.68
N ILE A 105 -5.70 -20.91 3.17
CA ILE A 105 -5.58 -19.73 2.33
C ILE A 105 -6.13 -20.02 0.93
N ASN A 106 -7.06 -19.18 0.51
CA ASN A 106 -7.50 -19.08 -0.89
C ASN A 106 -7.08 -17.71 -1.42
N HIS A 107 -5.98 -17.66 -2.15
CA HIS A 107 -5.40 -16.42 -2.68
C HIS A 107 -6.42 -15.59 -3.49
N GLU A 108 -7.25 -16.24 -4.31
CA GLU A 108 -8.24 -15.55 -5.15
C GLU A 108 -9.38 -14.86 -4.37
N VAL A 109 -9.49 -15.14 -3.08
CA VAL A 109 -10.58 -14.63 -2.23
C VAL A 109 -10.06 -13.74 -1.11
N GLN A 110 -8.83 -14.02 -0.62
CA GLN A 110 -8.34 -13.42 0.61
C GLN A 110 -7.22 -12.41 0.40
N THR A 111 -6.54 -12.44 -0.75
CA THR A 111 -5.47 -11.50 -1.10
C THR A 111 -5.86 -10.55 -2.23
N LYS A 112 -7.06 -10.71 -2.78
CA LYS A 112 -7.63 -9.84 -3.84
C LYS A 112 -8.97 -9.28 -3.38
N PRO A 113 -9.39 -8.12 -3.88
CA PRO A 113 -10.70 -7.56 -3.58
C PRO A 113 -11.83 -8.54 -3.88
N TYR A 114 -12.65 -8.84 -2.86
CA TYR A 114 -13.76 -9.78 -2.96
C TYR A 114 -15.06 -9.05 -3.34
N ILE A 115 -15.28 -8.82 -4.64
CA ILE A 115 -16.36 -7.99 -5.14
C ILE A 115 -17.55 -8.85 -5.53
N ARG A 116 -18.70 -8.66 -4.84
CA ARG A 116 -19.99 -9.29 -5.11
C ARG A 116 -21.06 -8.24 -5.34
N GLU A 117 -22.01 -8.54 -6.20
CA GLU A 117 -23.08 -7.61 -6.57
C GLU A 117 -23.91 -7.11 -5.38
N TYR A 118 -24.21 -8.00 -4.43
CA TYR A 118 -25.14 -7.71 -3.34
C TYR A 118 -24.69 -6.58 -2.40
N PHE A 119 -23.39 -6.25 -2.34
CA PHE A 119 -22.91 -5.14 -1.50
C PHE A 119 -22.48 -3.89 -2.29
N LEU A 120 -22.43 -3.95 -3.62
CA LEU A 120 -22.04 -2.78 -4.42
C LEU A 120 -22.98 -1.58 -4.20
N GLY A 121 -24.26 -1.83 -3.94
CA GLY A 121 -25.22 -0.80 -3.63
C GLY A 121 -24.91 0.02 -2.39
N GLU A 122 -24.21 -0.57 -1.39
CA GLU A 122 -23.78 0.13 -0.17
C GLU A 122 -22.69 1.16 -0.48
N PHE A 123 -21.76 0.84 -1.39
CA PHE A 123 -20.67 1.73 -1.79
C PHE A 123 -21.13 2.82 -2.78
N PHE A 124 -21.92 2.44 -3.79
CA PHE A 124 -22.15 3.29 -4.95
C PHE A 124 -23.58 3.81 -5.05
N GLY A 125 -24.57 3.20 -4.35
CA GLY A 125 -25.97 3.60 -4.40
C GLY A 125 -26.51 3.61 -5.82
N GLU A 126 -27.03 4.76 -6.28
CA GLU A 126 -27.58 4.94 -7.61
C GLU A 126 -26.58 4.80 -8.76
N TYR A 127 -25.27 4.89 -8.48
CA TYR A 127 -24.20 4.77 -9.47
C TYR A 127 -23.71 3.33 -9.69
N THR A 128 -24.30 2.34 -9.03
CA THR A 128 -23.86 0.93 -9.04
C THR A 128 -23.74 0.37 -10.46
N GLU A 129 -24.76 0.53 -11.30
CA GLU A 129 -24.73 -0.01 -12.66
C GLU A 129 -23.66 0.67 -13.53
N GLU A 130 -23.51 1.99 -13.42
CA GLU A 130 -22.48 2.72 -14.13
C GLU A 130 -21.07 2.26 -13.70
N VAL A 131 -20.86 2.04 -12.41
CA VAL A 131 -19.57 1.58 -11.88
C VAL A 131 -19.25 0.17 -12.36
N LYS A 132 -20.23 -0.74 -12.39
CA LYS A 132 -20.07 -2.08 -12.96
C LYS A 132 -19.66 -2.01 -14.44
N ASP A 133 -20.38 -1.24 -15.24
CA ASP A 133 -20.13 -1.13 -16.68
C ASP A 133 -18.75 -0.52 -16.98
N VAL A 134 -18.38 0.53 -16.26
CA VAL A 134 -17.15 1.28 -16.53
C VAL A 134 -15.92 0.56 -15.94
N PHE A 135 -15.97 0.13 -14.69
CA PHE A 135 -14.79 -0.25 -13.91
C PHE A 135 -14.63 -1.76 -13.69
N MET A 136 -15.67 -2.57 -13.90
CA MET A 136 -15.67 -3.98 -13.52
C MET A 136 -15.85 -4.94 -14.67
N GLU A 137 -15.36 -6.16 -14.48
CA GLU A 137 -15.58 -7.31 -15.35
C GLU A 137 -16.15 -8.47 -14.52
N PRO A 138 -17.21 -9.17 -15.01
CA PRO A 138 -17.77 -10.30 -14.30
C PRO A 138 -16.83 -11.52 -14.38
N LEU A 139 -16.71 -12.25 -13.28
CA LEU A 139 -16.02 -13.53 -13.19
C LEU A 139 -17.01 -14.70 -13.29
N ASN A 140 -16.51 -15.89 -13.65
CA ASN A 140 -17.34 -17.08 -13.85
C ASN A 140 -18.06 -17.58 -12.58
N ASP A 141 -17.61 -17.16 -11.39
CA ASP A 141 -18.17 -17.55 -10.10
C ASP A 141 -19.15 -16.53 -9.50
N GLY A 142 -19.56 -15.55 -10.30
CA GLY A 142 -20.48 -14.48 -9.90
C GLY A 142 -19.84 -13.36 -9.08
N ARG A 143 -18.51 -13.33 -9.01
CA ARG A 143 -17.75 -12.17 -8.54
C ARG A 143 -17.46 -11.20 -9.69
N TYR A 144 -16.96 -10.04 -9.33
CA TYR A 144 -16.40 -9.07 -10.25
C TYR A 144 -14.91 -8.86 -9.94
N CYS A 145 -14.16 -8.45 -10.95
CA CYS A 145 -12.82 -7.87 -10.75
C CYS A 145 -12.78 -6.48 -11.36
N LEU A 146 -11.87 -5.64 -10.87
CA LEU A 146 -11.65 -4.33 -11.46
C LEU A 146 -10.86 -4.48 -12.77
N LYS A 147 -11.25 -3.70 -13.78
CA LYS A 147 -10.54 -3.62 -15.05
C LYS A 147 -9.11 -3.11 -14.85
N GLU A 148 -8.20 -3.49 -15.75
CA GLU A 148 -6.76 -3.20 -15.66
C GLU A 148 -6.44 -1.72 -15.42
N PHE A 149 -7.20 -0.80 -16.00
CA PHE A 149 -6.96 0.64 -15.83
C PHE A 149 -7.40 1.19 -14.47
N ALA A 150 -8.10 0.40 -13.65
CA ALA A 150 -8.73 0.80 -12.40
C ALA A 150 -8.43 -0.15 -11.23
N ASN A 151 -7.53 -1.12 -11.40
CA ASN A 151 -7.28 -2.18 -10.44
C ASN A 151 -6.28 -1.81 -9.34
N THR A 152 -5.77 -0.59 -9.32
CA THR A 152 -4.97 -0.04 -8.22
C THR A 152 -5.42 1.38 -7.87
N GLN A 153 -5.15 1.81 -6.64
CA GLN A 153 -5.52 3.15 -6.19
C GLN A 153 -4.86 4.26 -7.03
N ARG A 154 -3.59 4.09 -7.43
CA ARG A 154 -2.89 5.07 -8.27
C ARG A 154 -3.47 5.18 -9.68
N LYS A 155 -3.92 4.08 -10.26
CA LYS A 155 -4.61 4.10 -11.57
C LYS A 155 -5.94 4.83 -11.46
N LEU A 156 -6.70 4.60 -10.39
CA LEU A 156 -7.93 5.34 -10.12
C LEU A 156 -7.66 6.84 -9.91
N GLU A 157 -6.64 7.18 -9.14
CA GLU A 157 -6.24 8.58 -8.95
C GLU A 157 -5.95 9.28 -10.29
N ALA A 158 -5.19 8.62 -11.16
CA ALA A 158 -4.88 9.12 -12.50
C ALA A 158 -6.13 9.25 -13.38
N TYR A 159 -7.03 8.28 -13.33
CA TYR A 159 -8.31 8.32 -14.06
C TYR A 159 -9.17 9.51 -13.60
N PHE A 160 -9.39 9.66 -12.29
CA PHE A 160 -10.25 10.71 -11.75
C PHE A 160 -9.62 12.11 -11.85
N ALA A 161 -8.28 12.22 -11.89
CA ALA A 161 -7.62 13.49 -12.15
C ALA A 161 -7.95 14.10 -13.54
N ALA A 162 -8.35 13.24 -14.49
CA ALA A 162 -8.80 13.65 -15.83
C ALA A 162 -10.32 13.89 -15.92
N GLN A 163 -11.07 13.63 -14.84
CA GLN A 163 -12.52 13.80 -14.79
C GLN A 163 -12.89 15.12 -14.10
N PRO A 164 -14.11 15.65 -14.34
CA PRO A 164 -14.61 16.82 -13.60
C PRO A 164 -14.65 16.55 -12.09
N ALA A 165 -14.17 17.48 -11.29
CA ALA A 165 -14.31 17.42 -9.84
C ALA A 165 -15.79 17.68 -9.47
N ASN A 166 -16.48 16.65 -9.01
CA ASN A 166 -17.85 16.71 -8.53
C ASN A 166 -18.12 15.61 -7.49
N GLU A 167 -19.20 15.75 -6.74
CA GLU A 167 -19.58 14.85 -5.66
C GLU A 167 -19.75 13.38 -6.13
N LYS A 168 -20.32 13.18 -7.31
CA LYS A 168 -20.47 11.85 -7.92
C LYS A 168 -19.13 11.16 -8.10
N ASN A 169 -18.17 11.84 -8.75
CA ASN A 169 -16.85 11.26 -9.04
C ASN A 169 -16.05 11.00 -7.77
N GLU A 170 -16.14 11.87 -6.76
CA GLU A 170 -15.52 11.63 -5.46
C GLU A 170 -16.13 10.41 -4.77
N LYS A 171 -17.47 10.30 -4.74
CA LYS A 171 -18.15 9.13 -4.15
C LYS A 171 -17.76 7.83 -4.85
N ILE A 172 -17.70 7.81 -6.18
CA ILE A 172 -17.28 6.63 -6.95
C ILE A 172 -15.82 6.29 -6.65
N LYS A 173 -14.93 7.28 -6.62
CA LYS A 173 -13.50 7.08 -6.32
C LYS A 173 -13.29 6.50 -4.93
N GLU A 174 -13.94 7.06 -3.91
CA GLU A 174 -13.86 6.56 -2.53
C GLU A 174 -14.40 5.14 -2.40
N GLY A 175 -15.51 4.82 -3.05
CA GLY A 175 -16.08 3.46 -3.08
C GLY A 175 -15.13 2.46 -3.74
N LEU A 176 -14.48 2.84 -4.86
CA LEU A 176 -13.49 1.99 -5.53
C LEU A 176 -12.22 1.82 -4.69
N TYR A 177 -11.78 2.86 -3.99
CA TYR A 177 -10.67 2.74 -3.03
C TYR A 177 -11.00 1.76 -1.90
N SER A 178 -12.20 1.86 -1.34
CA SER A 178 -12.67 0.95 -0.29
C SER A 178 -12.72 -0.51 -0.76
N LEU A 179 -13.12 -0.76 -2.01
CA LEU A 179 -13.08 -2.12 -2.58
C LEU A 179 -11.64 -2.66 -2.74
N ILE A 180 -10.69 -1.81 -3.15
CA ILE A 180 -9.28 -2.20 -3.28
C ILE A 180 -8.66 -2.48 -1.90
N ASP A 181 -9.04 -1.70 -0.89
CA ASP A 181 -8.55 -1.84 0.48
C ASP A 181 -9.14 -3.07 1.21
N ASP A 182 -10.25 -3.62 0.71
CA ASP A 182 -10.96 -4.76 1.32
C ASP A 182 -10.31 -6.09 0.94
N VAL A 183 -9.10 -6.31 1.45
CA VAL A 183 -8.36 -7.57 1.35
C VAL A 183 -8.02 -8.09 2.75
N LEU A 184 -8.10 -9.41 2.95
CA LEU A 184 -7.85 -10.01 4.26
C LEU A 184 -6.35 -10.14 4.53
N PHE A 185 -5.55 -10.46 3.52
CA PHE A 185 -4.11 -10.60 3.60
C PHE A 185 -3.42 -9.86 2.45
N ILE A 186 -2.21 -9.42 2.74
CA ILE A 186 -1.27 -8.90 1.74
C ILE A 186 -0.20 -9.97 1.52
N GLU A 187 0.08 -10.30 0.26
CA GLU A 187 1.16 -11.21 -0.10
C GLU A 187 2.51 -10.48 -0.03
N ASP A 188 3.54 -11.20 0.50
CA ASP A 188 4.93 -10.70 0.58
C ASP A 188 5.72 -11.06 -0.68
#